data_b86351a615d142018fc77dfb59918bc2
#
_entry.id   b86351a615d142018fc77dfb59918bc2
#
_cell.length_a   1.000
_cell.length_b   1.000
_cell.length_c   1.000
_cell.angle_alpha   90.00
_cell.angle_beta   90.00
_cell.angle_gamma   90.00
#
_symmetry.space_group_name_H-M   'P 1'
#
loop_
_entity.id
_entity.type
_entity.pdbx_description
1 polymer ?
#
loop_
_entity_poly.entity_id
_entity_poly.type
_entity_poly.pdbx_seq_one_letter_code
_entity_poly.pdbx_strand_id
1 'polypeptide(L)'
;MRARTLIATLLLQMVTACGGSAAEAPPPIPAPAGANAGIPFVANILVDQFGYRPNDPKVAVIRNPQTGYDSAQKFAPGSPYQVRRASDGTVVLSGALTPWNQGAVEASSGDNGWWFDFSSVVTPGAYFVYDKANNSRSAVFQIDQEVYKKILKAAMRMYFYQRSGFAKQRPYADTCWVDDPAYIGPNQDGQAHDVTDRDNTGKIRNLAGGWFDAGDTNKYVTFAVTPVHQLLTAYQATPRVFTDDFNIPESGNGIPDLIDEVKWETDWLKRMQYRDGSAALKVGEIVDALADPPSSDKNPRFYVPSCSSATIAVAGMFAHASFVFGSFPALSGEAADLRARASAAWKNYQSIDSKQTQCDTGAVRAGRADWNEQDQNAEAVVAAIYLFAITDNPEYADFVSAHHKELQPYRDVGWSRYKVEQGEALLFYAGLPHVDPKLRTSILADKLADVRAGNHVYGFVPDDDLYRAYIHDAQYHWGSNNPRANYGNSNLDVLALKLDPADSKRYETRALELLHYFHGVNPLGMVYLSNMYPYGASRSANEIYHTWFSHGTRWSDARSSACGPAPGYVPAGPNVFAVRDGVPSSLSPPAGQPAQKSYLDWNTGWPQSSWAITEPGIYYQSSYVELLSKFAQ
;
A
#
# COMPACT_ATOMS: atom_id res chain seq x y z
N MET A 1 30.33 41.40 -73.43
CA MET A 1 29.17 42.18 -73.95
C MET A 1 27.89 41.66 -73.21
N ARG A 2 27.14 42.62 -72.74
CA ARG A 2 25.78 42.50 -72.13
C ARG A 2 25.61 41.76 -70.80
N ALA A 3 25.52 42.56 -69.73
CA ALA A 3 24.95 42.26 -68.44
C ALA A 3 23.47 41.92 -68.52
N ARG A 4 23.03 40.97 -67.68
CA ARG A 4 21.64 40.88 -67.32
C ARG A 4 21.57 40.80 -65.79
N THR A 5 20.98 41.81 -65.22
CA THR A 5 20.57 42.00 -63.84
C THR A 5 19.49 41.02 -63.50
N LEU A 6 19.66 40.22 -62.42
CA LEU A 6 18.57 39.43 -61.82
C LEU A 6 18.23 40.06 -60.47
N ILE A 7 16.99 40.47 -60.34
CA ILE A 7 16.34 40.96 -59.13
C ILE A 7 16.03 39.72 -58.25
N ALA A 8 16.64 39.65 -57.08
CA ALA A 8 16.28 38.64 -56.06
C ALA A 8 15.17 39.22 -55.21
N THR A 9 13.97 38.60 -55.29
CA THR A 9 12.83 38.88 -54.42
C THR A 9 13.04 38.12 -53.12
N LEU A 10 13.20 38.81 -52.00
CA LEU A 10 13.28 38.26 -50.67
C LEU A 10 11.87 37.83 -50.23
N LEU A 11 11.59 36.54 -50.20
CA LEU A 11 10.43 35.97 -49.45
C LEU A 11 10.84 35.83 -47.97
N LEU A 12 10.29 36.70 -47.15
CA LEU A 12 10.36 36.61 -45.69
C LEU A 12 9.39 35.52 -45.23
N GLN A 13 9.87 34.31 -44.97
CA GLN A 13 9.09 33.29 -44.29
C GLN A 13 9.01 33.67 -42.80
N MET A 14 7.81 34.05 -42.36
CA MET A 14 7.48 34.09 -40.96
C MET A 14 7.48 32.65 -40.40
N VAL A 15 8.54 32.30 -39.69
CA VAL A 15 8.54 31.13 -38.80
C VAL A 15 7.74 31.54 -37.58
N THR A 16 6.47 31.12 -37.50
CA THR A 16 5.71 31.12 -36.28
C THR A 16 6.35 30.12 -35.33
N ALA A 17 7.12 30.61 -34.38
CA ALA A 17 7.60 29.84 -33.25
C ALA A 17 6.36 29.38 -32.43
N CYS A 18 6.01 28.11 -32.54
CA CYS A 18 5.19 27.45 -31.50
C CYS A 18 5.98 27.55 -30.21
N GLY A 19 5.62 28.49 -29.36
CA GLY A 19 6.09 28.57 -28.00
C GLY A 19 5.56 27.33 -27.24
N GLY A 20 6.39 26.29 -27.15
CA GLY A 20 6.18 25.23 -26.18
C GLY A 20 6.24 25.87 -24.80
N SER A 21 5.11 25.93 -24.11
CA SER A 21 5.09 26.26 -22.69
C SER A 21 6.00 25.25 -22.01
N ALA A 22 7.16 25.70 -21.52
CA ALA A 22 7.94 24.91 -20.58
C ALA A 22 6.99 24.49 -19.45
N ALA A 23 6.92 23.19 -19.19
CA ALA A 23 6.17 22.69 -18.04
C ALA A 23 6.71 23.42 -16.81
N GLU A 24 5.85 24.16 -16.14
CA GLU A 24 6.19 24.83 -14.90
C GLU A 24 6.64 23.76 -13.93
N ALA A 25 7.87 23.85 -13.45
CA ALA A 25 8.38 22.96 -12.40
C ALA A 25 7.39 23.02 -11.22
N PRO A 26 7.15 21.92 -10.51
CA PRO A 26 6.32 21.96 -9.32
C PRO A 26 6.85 23.08 -8.41
N PRO A 27 5.95 23.89 -7.81
CA PRO A 27 6.39 25.03 -7.03
C PRO A 27 7.37 24.54 -5.95
N PRO A 28 8.49 25.23 -5.73
CA PRO A 28 9.41 24.88 -4.66
C PRO A 28 8.60 24.79 -3.38
N ILE A 29 8.85 23.74 -2.57
CA ILE A 29 8.24 23.59 -1.25
C ILE A 29 8.36 24.94 -0.55
N PRO A 30 7.24 25.59 -0.13
CA PRO A 30 7.34 26.87 0.54
C PRO A 30 8.28 26.69 1.73
N ALA A 31 9.38 27.43 1.76
CA ALA A 31 10.19 27.50 2.95
C ALA A 31 9.25 27.84 4.11
N PRO A 32 9.35 27.16 5.26
CA PRO A 32 8.45 27.41 6.36
C PRO A 32 8.51 28.90 6.71
N ALA A 33 7.45 29.62 6.32
CA ALA A 33 7.26 31.01 6.70
C ALA A 33 6.86 31.00 8.18
N GLY A 34 7.75 31.46 9.06
CA GLY A 34 7.45 31.51 10.49
C GLY A 34 8.72 31.51 11.36
N ALA A 35 8.54 31.42 12.65
CA ALA A 35 9.59 31.46 13.67
C ALA A 35 10.57 30.28 13.64
N ASN A 36 10.32 29.26 12.83
CA ASN A 36 11.22 28.14 12.54
C ASN A 36 12.19 28.44 11.37
N ALA A 37 12.02 29.56 10.65
CA ALA A 37 12.98 30.02 9.66
C ALA A 37 14.34 30.26 10.31
N GLY A 38 15.39 29.57 9.81
CA GLY A 38 16.74 29.64 10.37
C GLY A 38 17.06 28.62 11.47
N ILE A 39 16.11 27.81 11.96
CA ILE A 39 16.41 26.69 12.86
C ILE A 39 16.63 25.45 11.99
N PRO A 40 17.82 24.80 12.01
CA PRO A 40 18.10 23.61 11.21
C PRO A 40 17.14 22.45 11.53
N PHE A 41 16.57 21.86 10.49
CA PHE A 41 15.92 20.56 10.59
C PHE A 41 16.97 19.46 10.75
N VAL A 42 16.76 18.54 11.68
CA VAL A 42 17.62 17.38 11.89
C VAL A 42 16.80 16.08 11.88
N ALA A 43 17.31 15.07 11.19
CA ALA A 43 16.67 13.77 11.09
C ALA A 43 16.88 12.88 12.33
N ASN A 44 17.35 13.46 13.43
CA ASN A 44 17.52 12.80 14.73
C ASN A 44 16.34 13.06 15.67
N ILE A 45 15.50 14.05 15.38
CA ILE A 45 14.28 14.36 16.15
C ILE A 45 13.08 13.98 15.31
N LEU A 46 12.50 12.83 15.59
CA LEU A 46 11.51 12.15 14.76
C LEU A 46 10.10 12.39 15.30
N VAL A 47 9.21 12.73 14.40
CA VAL A 47 7.78 12.93 14.66
C VAL A 47 7.00 12.36 13.49
N ASP A 48 5.71 12.08 13.67
CA ASP A 48 4.81 11.92 12.53
C ASP A 48 4.80 13.23 11.74
N GLN A 49 5.30 13.21 10.53
CA GLN A 49 5.52 14.42 9.73
C GLN A 49 4.22 15.05 9.21
N PHE A 50 3.13 14.28 9.16
CA PHE A 50 1.81 14.82 8.87
C PHE A 50 1.17 15.41 10.11
N GLY A 51 1.33 14.75 11.25
CA GLY A 51 0.88 15.23 12.55
C GLY A 51 0.10 14.22 13.38
N TYR A 52 -0.72 14.74 14.27
CA TYR A 52 -1.42 13.97 15.29
C TYR A 52 -2.84 14.48 15.47
N ARG A 53 -3.77 13.61 15.83
CA ARG A 53 -5.07 14.07 16.32
C ARG A 53 -4.91 14.65 17.74
N PRO A 54 -5.77 15.60 18.16
CA PRO A 54 -5.60 16.30 19.44
C PRO A 54 -5.45 15.38 20.67
N ASN A 55 -6.21 14.29 20.72
CA ASN A 55 -6.27 13.40 21.88
C ASN A 55 -5.40 12.14 21.76
N ASP A 56 -4.65 11.99 20.67
CA ASP A 56 -3.75 10.86 20.50
C ASP A 56 -2.52 10.99 21.43
N PRO A 57 -1.89 9.87 21.82
CA PRO A 57 -0.52 9.89 22.33
C PRO A 57 0.40 10.53 21.30
N LYS A 58 1.28 11.43 21.76
CA LYS A 58 2.24 12.14 20.90
C LYS A 58 3.62 12.05 21.52
N VAL A 59 4.48 11.24 20.90
CA VAL A 59 5.84 11.01 21.38
C VAL A 59 6.82 11.25 20.22
N ALA A 60 7.74 12.19 20.42
CA ALA A 60 8.90 12.32 19.55
C ALA A 60 9.98 11.33 19.95
N VAL A 61 10.60 10.67 18.98
CA VAL A 61 11.76 9.82 19.18
C VAL A 61 13.03 10.59 18.83
N ILE A 62 13.95 10.66 19.77
CA ILE A 62 15.26 11.28 19.56
C ILE A 62 16.27 10.16 19.44
N ARG A 63 16.88 10.02 18.26
CA ARG A 63 17.78 8.93 17.93
C ARG A 63 19.25 9.33 17.95
N ASN A 64 20.10 8.40 18.33
CA ASN A 64 21.54 8.52 18.24
C ASN A 64 22.12 7.24 17.63
N PRO A 65 22.53 7.25 16.37
CA PRO A 65 23.06 6.08 15.68
C PRO A 65 24.30 5.50 16.36
N GLN A 66 24.31 4.19 16.61
CA GLN A 66 25.46 3.47 17.18
C GLN A 66 26.10 2.52 16.17
N THR A 67 25.26 1.83 15.38
CA THR A 67 25.68 0.90 14.32
C THR A 67 24.92 1.18 13.03
N GLY A 68 25.43 0.66 11.91
CA GLY A 68 24.86 0.87 10.59
C GLY A 68 25.57 1.97 9.80
N TYR A 69 25.08 2.24 8.60
CA TYR A 69 25.68 3.18 7.64
C TYR A 69 25.82 4.62 8.17
N ASP A 70 24.99 4.98 9.12
CA ASP A 70 24.91 6.31 9.73
C ASP A 70 25.56 6.40 11.11
N SER A 71 26.28 5.37 11.52
CA SER A 71 26.91 5.28 12.86
C SER A 71 27.90 6.40 13.19
N ALA A 72 28.44 7.08 12.18
CA ALA A 72 29.27 8.27 12.34
C ALA A 72 28.45 9.56 12.66
N GLN A 73 27.15 9.55 12.44
CA GLN A 73 26.25 10.70 12.63
C GLN A 73 25.72 10.73 14.07
N LYS A 74 26.65 10.75 15.05
CA LYS A 74 26.30 10.78 16.47
C LYS A 74 25.50 12.03 16.81
N PHE A 75 24.51 11.85 17.68
CA PHE A 75 23.66 12.92 18.17
C PHE A 75 23.55 12.88 19.69
N ALA A 76 24.00 13.94 20.34
CA ALA A 76 23.86 14.13 21.79
C ALA A 76 22.72 15.14 22.02
N PRO A 77 21.55 14.70 22.50
CA PRO A 77 20.45 15.61 22.74
C PRO A 77 20.77 16.61 23.86
N GLY A 78 20.24 17.83 23.71
CA GLY A 78 20.30 18.85 24.72
C GLY A 78 19.20 18.75 25.79
N SER A 79 19.08 19.79 26.60
CA SER A 79 17.99 19.90 27.58
C SER A 79 17.73 21.40 27.86
N PRO A 80 16.47 21.83 28.06
CA PRO A 80 15.23 21.10 27.88
C PRO A 80 14.82 21.00 26.39
N TYR A 81 13.98 20.00 26.07
CA TYR A 81 13.22 19.93 24.81
C TYR A 81 11.96 20.77 24.92
N GLN A 82 11.53 21.31 23.80
CA GLN A 82 10.34 22.16 23.72
C GLN A 82 9.45 21.80 22.54
N VAL A 83 8.12 21.91 22.72
CA VAL A 83 7.20 22.05 21.60
C VAL A 83 6.95 23.52 21.37
N ARG A 84 7.14 23.97 20.14
CA ARG A 84 6.94 25.35 19.73
C ARG A 84 5.91 25.45 18.60
N ARG A 85 5.10 26.50 18.66
CA ARG A 85 4.20 26.85 17.55
C ARG A 85 5.02 27.31 16.35
N ALA A 86 4.72 26.78 15.16
CA ALA A 86 5.49 27.07 13.97
C ALA A 86 5.33 28.52 13.48
N SER A 87 4.21 29.18 13.74
CA SER A 87 3.90 30.52 13.27
C SER A 87 4.72 31.61 13.96
N ASP A 88 4.93 31.50 15.28
CA ASP A 88 5.49 32.55 16.12
C ASP A 88 6.62 32.10 17.07
N GLY A 89 6.90 30.79 17.11
CA GLY A 89 7.92 30.21 18.00
C GLY A 89 7.52 30.14 19.46
N THR A 90 6.29 30.45 19.82
CA THR A 90 5.78 30.35 21.18
C THR A 90 5.99 28.96 21.75
N VAL A 91 6.63 28.85 22.91
CA VAL A 91 6.81 27.60 23.64
C VAL A 91 5.49 27.21 24.27
N VAL A 92 4.94 26.05 23.86
CA VAL A 92 3.68 25.51 24.42
C VAL A 92 3.90 24.38 25.41
N LEU A 93 5.07 23.73 25.34
CA LEU A 93 5.50 22.72 26.30
C LEU A 93 7.02 22.78 26.43
N SER A 94 7.54 22.51 27.62
CA SER A 94 8.97 22.30 27.87
C SER A 94 9.13 21.14 28.86
N GLY A 95 10.07 20.23 28.59
CA GLY A 95 10.27 19.04 29.40
C GLY A 95 11.62 18.37 29.17
N ALA A 96 11.86 17.33 29.95
CA ALA A 96 13.04 16.48 29.85
C ALA A 96 12.77 15.28 28.92
N LEU A 97 13.83 14.68 28.43
CA LEU A 97 13.80 13.42 27.71
C LEU A 97 13.77 12.23 28.67
N THR A 98 13.10 11.17 28.29
CA THR A 98 13.15 9.87 28.94
C THR A 98 14.03 8.94 28.13
N PRO A 99 15.18 8.44 28.66
CA PRO A 99 15.99 7.46 27.94
C PRO A 99 15.18 6.17 27.67
N TRP A 100 15.18 5.70 26.44
CA TRP A 100 14.59 4.41 26.13
C TRP A 100 15.46 3.29 26.71
N ASN A 101 14.82 2.32 27.35
CA ASN A 101 15.43 1.13 27.95
C ASN A 101 16.79 1.43 28.62
N GLN A 102 16.81 2.47 29.50
CA GLN A 102 17.99 2.92 30.24
C GLN A 102 19.20 3.29 29.38
N GLY A 103 18.99 3.67 28.10
CA GLY A 103 20.03 4.04 27.15
C GLY A 103 20.61 2.85 26.37
N ALA A 104 19.97 1.70 26.41
CA ALA A 104 20.36 0.55 25.61
C ALA A 104 20.33 0.86 24.10
N VAL A 105 21.15 0.14 23.34
CA VAL A 105 21.09 0.15 21.88
C VAL A 105 20.01 -0.83 21.44
N GLU A 106 19.06 -0.34 20.66
CA GLU A 106 18.01 -1.16 20.07
C GLU A 106 18.60 -1.99 18.92
N ALA A 107 18.42 -3.32 18.97
CA ALA A 107 19.14 -4.25 18.12
C ALA A 107 18.72 -4.14 16.63
N SER A 108 17.44 -3.96 16.35
CA SER A 108 16.94 -3.95 14.97
C SER A 108 17.22 -2.65 14.22
N SER A 109 17.45 -1.53 14.92
CA SER A 109 17.86 -0.25 14.32
C SER A 109 19.36 0.05 14.49
N GLY A 110 20.00 -0.49 15.53
CA GLY A 110 21.36 -0.12 15.90
C GLY A 110 21.48 1.28 16.50
N ASP A 111 20.40 1.84 17.03
CA ASP A 111 20.36 3.15 17.65
C ASP A 111 20.11 3.04 19.16
N ASN A 112 20.65 3.97 19.94
CA ASN A 112 20.07 4.29 21.22
C ASN A 112 19.30 5.61 21.13
N GLY A 113 18.44 5.92 22.13
CA GLY A 113 17.63 7.12 22.00
C GLY A 113 16.79 7.44 23.21
N TRP A 114 15.96 8.42 23.01
CA TRP A 114 15.10 9.01 24.05
C TRP A 114 13.71 9.27 23.48
N TRP A 115 12.75 9.38 24.38
CA TRP A 115 11.38 9.80 24.09
C TRP A 115 11.11 11.18 24.70
N PHE A 116 10.38 11.98 23.95
CA PHE A 116 9.81 13.24 24.43
C PHE A 116 8.30 13.18 24.27
N ASP A 117 7.60 12.97 25.38
CA ASP A 117 6.14 12.94 25.41
C ASP A 117 5.57 14.37 25.42
N PHE A 118 4.75 14.67 24.43
CA PHE A 118 4.02 15.93 24.32
C PHE A 118 2.51 15.73 24.12
N SER A 119 1.98 14.60 24.58
CA SER A 119 0.55 14.24 24.47
C SER A 119 -0.38 15.30 25.06
N SER A 120 0.10 16.08 26.04
CA SER A 120 -0.66 17.18 26.65
C SER A 120 -0.91 18.39 25.73
N VAL A 121 -0.19 18.48 24.59
CA VAL A 121 -0.43 19.54 23.60
C VAL A 121 -1.60 19.10 22.71
N VAL A 122 -2.79 19.62 22.99
CA VAL A 122 -4.05 19.22 22.31
C VAL A 122 -4.63 20.32 21.42
N THR A 123 -4.11 21.53 21.49
CA THR A 123 -4.61 22.66 20.71
C THR A 123 -4.28 22.48 19.22
N PRO A 124 -5.25 22.58 18.31
CA PRO A 124 -4.99 22.53 16.88
C PRO A 124 -4.01 23.60 16.41
N GLY A 125 -3.14 23.25 15.45
CA GLY A 125 -2.14 24.15 14.89
C GLY A 125 -0.91 23.43 14.35
N ALA A 126 0.03 24.21 13.82
CA ALA A 126 1.32 23.72 13.32
C ALA A 126 2.41 23.87 14.40
N TYR A 127 3.18 22.81 14.62
CA TYR A 127 4.18 22.74 15.69
C TYR A 127 5.47 22.06 15.21
N PHE A 128 6.52 22.21 15.99
CA PHE A 128 7.76 21.44 15.89
C PHE A 128 8.36 21.16 17.28
N VAL A 129 9.08 20.07 17.40
CA VAL A 129 9.91 19.77 18.57
C VAL A 129 11.27 20.43 18.40
N TYR A 130 11.74 21.11 19.44
CA TYR A 130 12.95 21.92 19.44
C TYR A 130 13.92 21.49 20.54
N ASP A 131 15.14 21.18 20.13
CA ASP A 131 16.29 21.04 21.04
C ASP A 131 16.92 22.40 21.24
N LYS A 132 16.71 22.97 22.42
CA LYS A 132 17.17 24.33 22.76
C LYS A 132 18.69 24.44 22.79
N ALA A 133 19.37 23.43 23.33
CA ALA A 133 20.82 23.48 23.49
C ALA A 133 21.56 23.34 22.17
N ASN A 134 21.04 22.51 21.24
CA ASN A 134 21.64 22.28 19.94
C ASN A 134 21.08 23.22 18.86
N ASN A 135 20.13 24.08 19.17
CA ASN A 135 19.42 24.93 18.21
C ASN A 135 18.97 24.17 16.97
N SER A 136 18.31 23.02 17.18
CA SER A 136 17.85 22.13 16.11
C SER A 136 16.41 21.71 16.32
N ARG A 137 15.72 21.32 15.24
CA ARG A 137 14.29 20.98 15.29
C ARG A 137 13.92 19.74 14.50
N SER A 138 12.76 19.18 14.84
CA SER A 138 12.06 18.17 14.04
C SER A 138 11.48 18.75 12.74
N ALA A 139 10.87 17.89 11.92
CA ALA A 139 9.89 18.32 10.95
C ALA A 139 8.77 19.15 11.61
N VAL A 140 8.13 20.02 10.83
CA VAL A 140 6.88 20.67 11.25
C VAL A 140 5.74 19.67 11.06
N PHE A 141 4.86 19.56 12.05
CA PHE A 141 3.70 18.68 12.04
C PHE A 141 2.44 19.44 12.44
N GLN A 142 1.28 18.89 12.10
CA GLN A 142 -0.01 19.45 12.47
C GLN A 142 -0.59 18.74 13.70
N ILE A 143 -1.32 19.45 14.54
CA ILE A 143 -2.31 18.86 15.45
C ILE A 143 -3.66 19.24 14.89
N ASP A 144 -4.41 18.26 14.38
CA ASP A 144 -5.70 18.46 13.75
C ASP A 144 -6.51 17.15 13.78
N GLN A 145 -7.82 17.24 14.00
CA GLN A 145 -8.69 16.05 14.01
C GLN A 145 -8.71 15.35 12.64
N GLU A 146 -8.58 16.10 11.56
CA GLU A 146 -8.66 15.60 10.19
C GLU A 146 -7.30 15.41 9.50
N VAL A 147 -6.22 15.37 10.30
CA VAL A 147 -4.83 15.38 9.82
C VAL A 147 -4.53 14.30 8.77
N TYR A 148 -5.17 13.15 8.87
CA TYR A 148 -4.94 12.00 7.99
C TYR A 148 -5.87 11.94 6.76
N LYS A 149 -6.93 12.74 6.66
CA LYS A 149 -7.89 12.66 5.55
C LYS A 149 -7.24 12.86 4.17
N LYS A 150 -6.41 13.90 4.04
CA LYS A 150 -5.68 14.16 2.78
C LYS A 150 -4.67 13.07 2.43
N ILE A 151 -4.11 12.41 3.46
CA ILE A 151 -3.14 11.32 3.27
C ILE A 151 -3.88 10.07 2.76
N LEU A 152 -5.06 9.77 3.31
CA LEU A 152 -5.91 8.68 2.84
C LEU A 152 -6.29 8.86 1.36
N LYS A 153 -6.69 10.08 0.97
CA LYS A 153 -6.96 10.39 -0.45
C LYS A 153 -5.74 10.14 -1.33
N ALA A 154 -4.56 10.62 -0.92
CA ALA A 154 -3.32 10.41 -1.67
C ALA A 154 -2.98 8.92 -1.81
N ALA A 155 -3.11 8.15 -0.73
CA ALA A 155 -2.87 6.71 -0.74
C ALA A 155 -3.87 5.96 -1.64
N MET A 156 -5.15 6.30 -1.58
CA MET A 156 -6.17 5.69 -2.45
C MET A 156 -5.94 5.96 -3.94
N ARG A 157 -5.38 7.12 -4.29
CA ARG A 157 -5.12 7.48 -5.68
C ARG A 157 -4.03 6.62 -6.36
N MET A 158 -3.24 5.86 -5.61
CA MET A 158 -2.37 4.83 -6.18
C MET A 158 -3.18 3.89 -7.10
N TYR A 159 -4.35 3.42 -6.69
CA TYR A 159 -5.19 2.52 -7.48
C TYR A 159 -5.63 3.16 -8.80
N PHE A 160 -6.01 4.43 -8.81
CA PHE A 160 -6.30 5.17 -10.03
C PHE A 160 -5.12 5.17 -11.02
N TYR A 161 -3.90 5.42 -10.52
CA TYR A 161 -2.70 5.39 -11.36
C TYR A 161 -2.32 3.98 -11.83
N GLN A 162 -2.70 2.94 -11.09
CA GLN A 162 -2.50 1.53 -11.47
C GLN A 162 -3.55 1.00 -12.45
N ARG A 163 -4.60 1.72 -12.80
CA ARG A 163 -5.62 1.27 -13.77
C ARG A 163 -4.99 1.01 -15.14
N SER A 164 -5.11 -0.22 -15.65
CA SER A 164 -4.74 -0.59 -17.03
C SER A 164 -5.83 -0.21 -18.02
N GLY A 165 -5.45 0.20 -19.24
CA GLY A 165 -6.42 0.51 -20.31
C GLY A 165 -7.24 1.77 -20.08
N PHE A 166 -6.79 2.65 -19.20
CA PHE A 166 -7.48 3.87 -18.79
C PHE A 166 -6.58 5.10 -18.92
N ALA A 167 -7.09 6.19 -19.47
CA ALA A 167 -6.34 7.44 -19.61
C ALA A 167 -6.18 8.14 -18.25
N LYS A 168 -4.97 8.50 -17.89
CA LYS A 168 -4.67 9.39 -16.77
C LYS A 168 -4.61 10.81 -17.30
N GLN A 169 -5.73 11.53 -17.23
CA GLN A 169 -5.89 12.86 -17.80
C GLN A 169 -6.48 13.85 -16.81
N ARG A 170 -6.26 15.15 -17.05
CA ARG A 170 -6.92 16.20 -16.29
C ARG A 170 -8.45 16.09 -16.40
N PRO A 171 -9.21 16.41 -15.36
CA PRO A 171 -8.77 16.97 -14.07
C PRO A 171 -8.31 15.90 -13.05
N TYR A 172 -8.41 14.61 -13.38
CA TYR A 172 -8.19 13.50 -12.44
C TYR A 172 -6.71 13.18 -12.22
N ALA A 173 -5.85 13.36 -13.21
CA ALA A 173 -4.41 13.27 -13.07
C ALA A 173 -3.78 14.67 -13.07
N ASP A 174 -2.77 14.88 -12.24
CA ASP A 174 -1.95 16.08 -12.31
C ASP A 174 -1.12 16.11 -13.61
N THR A 175 -0.71 17.28 -14.04
CA THR A 175 0.05 17.46 -15.29
C THR A 175 1.31 16.59 -15.37
N CYS A 176 1.92 16.29 -14.23
CA CYS A 176 3.10 15.44 -14.15
C CYS A 176 2.83 13.98 -14.48
N TRP A 177 1.64 13.47 -14.14
CA TRP A 177 1.30 12.05 -14.25
C TRP A 177 0.14 11.82 -15.22
N VAL A 178 0.16 12.54 -16.35
CA VAL A 178 -0.75 12.26 -17.48
C VAL A 178 -0.17 11.15 -18.34
N ASP A 179 -1.02 10.23 -18.76
CA ASP A 179 -0.70 9.14 -19.67
C ASP A 179 -1.92 8.74 -20.49
N ASP A 180 -1.70 8.30 -21.72
CA ASP A 180 -2.74 7.72 -22.57
C ASP A 180 -3.12 6.31 -22.04
N PRO A 181 -4.25 5.72 -22.51
CA PRO A 181 -4.59 4.37 -22.13
C PRO A 181 -3.49 3.36 -22.52
N ALA A 182 -2.91 2.69 -21.52
CA ALA A 182 -1.90 1.67 -21.75
C ALA A 182 -2.54 0.35 -22.22
N TYR A 183 -1.84 -0.40 -23.06
CA TYR A 183 -2.19 -1.77 -23.48
C TYR A 183 -3.54 -1.89 -24.21
N ILE A 184 -3.93 -0.89 -24.98
CA ILE A 184 -5.13 -0.90 -25.83
C ILE A 184 -4.83 -1.12 -27.32
N GLY A 185 -3.56 -1.29 -27.69
CA GLY A 185 -3.11 -1.52 -29.07
C GLY A 185 -3.41 -2.93 -29.57
N PRO A 186 -3.07 -3.22 -30.85
CA PRO A 186 -3.19 -4.55 -31.42
C PRO A 186 -2.39 -5.59 -30.63
N ASN A 187 -2.97 -6.78 -30.43
CA ASN A 187 -2.38 -7.89 -29.66
C ASN A 187 -2.04 -7.54 -28.19
N GLN A 188 -2.62 -6.46 -27.66
CA GLN A 188 -2.49 -6.08 -26.24
C GLN A 188 -3.70 -6.58 -25.45
N ASP A 189 -3.97 -6.03 -24.25
CA ASP A 189 -4.98 -6.54 -23.32
C ASP A 189 -6.38 -6.72 -23.94
N GLY A 190 -6.78 -5.84 -24.88
CA GLY A 190 -8.04 -5.98 -25.62
C GLY A 190 -8.07 -7.18 -26.59
N GLN A 191 -6.91 -7.73 -26.90
CA GLN A 191 -6.69 -8.85 -27.82
C GLN A 191 -5.58 -9.77 -27.28
N ALA A 192 -5.62 -10.11 -26.00
CA ALA A 192 -4.61 -10.93 -25.34
C ALA A 192 -4.62 -12.37 -25.87
N HIS A 193 -3.43 -12.90 -26.15
CA HIS A 193 -3.24 -14.24 -26.70
C HIS A 193 -3.04 -15.27 -25.59
N ASP A 194 -3.50 -16.49 -25.81
CA ASP A 194 -3.19 -17.65 -24.96
C ASP A 194 -1.69 -17.95 -25.02
N VAL A 195 -0.99 -17.89 -23.88
CA VAL A 195 0.47 -18.12 -23.87
C VAL A 195 0.86 -19.54 -24.27
N THR A 196 -0.06 -20.51 -24.13
CA THR A 196 0.15 -21.93 -24.48
C THR A 196 -0.16 -22.25 -25.94
N ASP A 197 -0.87 -21.34 -26.65
CA ASP A 197 -1.32 -21.55 -28.04
C ASP A 197 -1.43 -20.19 -28.74
N ARG A 198 -0.27 -19.55 -28.92
CA ARG A 198 -0.14 -18.12 -29.26
C ARG A 198 -0.68 -17.76 -30.63
N ASP A 199 -0.69 -18.73 -31.58
CA ASP A 199 -1.11 -18.52 -32.96
C ASP A 199 -2.61 -18.78 -33.18
N ASN A 200 -3.31 -19.27 -32.17
CA ASN A 200 -4.72 -19.61 -32.23
C ASN A 200 -5.59 -18.37 -31.98
N THR A 201 -6.03 -17.75 -33.08
CA THR A 201 -6.91 -16.57 -33.02
C THR A 201 -8.27 -16.83 -32.36
N GLY A 202 -8.73 -18.09 -32.32
CA GLY A 202 -9.96 -18.48 -31.62
C GLY A 202 -9.86 -18.40 -30.08
N LYS A 203 -8.64 -18.26 -29.57
CA LYS A 203 -8.37 -18.11 -28.13
C LYS A 203 -8.04 -16.66 -27.72
N ILE A 204 -8.12 -15.70 -28.63
CA ILE A 204 -7.92 -14.28 -28.29
C ILE A 204 -9.06 -13.82 -27.37
N ARG A 205 -8.69 -13.10 -26.30
CA ARG A 205 -9.64 -12.58 -25.31
C ARG A 205 -9.46 -11.08 -25.10
N ASN A 206 -10.55 -10.38 -24.82
CA ASN A 206 -10.50 -9.01 -24.31
C ASN A 206 -10.38 -9.06 -22.77
N LEU A 207 -9.18 -8.79 -22.29
CA LEU A 207 -8.80 -8.77 -20.88
C LEU A 207 -8.31 -7.38 -20.46
N ALA A 208 -8.81 -6.31 -21.12
CA ALA A 208 -8.51 -4.92 -20.75
C ALA A 208 -9.13 -4.54 -19.41
N GLY A 209 -8.57 -3.54 -18.74
CA GLY A 209 -8.97 -3.08 -17.40
C GLY A 209 -8.18 -3.74 -16.28
N GLY A 210 -8.62 -3.54 -15.03
CA GLY A 210 -7.94 -3.99 -13.83
C GLY A 210 -6.75 -3.12 -13.44
N TRP A 211 -6.14 -3.45 -12.30
CA TRP A 211 -4.94 -2.78 -11.80
C TRP A 211 -3.67 -3.51 -12.23
N PHE A 212 -2.63 -2.77 -12.53
CA PHE A 212 -1.27 -3.31 -12.46
C PHE A 212 -0.97 -3.72 -11.03
N ASP A 213 -0.28 -4.84 -10.86
CA ASP A 213 -0.05 -5.46 -9.55
C ASP A 213 0.90 -4.65 -8.66
N ALA A 214 2.03 -4.26 -9.22
CA ALA A 214 3.16 -3.72 -8.46
C ALA A 214 3.91 -2.66 -9.28
N GLY A 215 5.23 -2.71 -9.27
CA GLY A 215 6.08 -1.88 -10.12
C GLY A 215 6.08 -2.31 -11.58
N ASP A 216 5.71 -3.53 -11.87
CA ASP A 216 5.48 -4.03 -13.22
C ASP A 216 4.05 -3.71 -13.71
N THR A 217 3.75 -4.07 -14.95
CA THR A 217 2.45 -3.82 -15.58
C THR A 217 1.65 -5.11 -15.80
N ASN A 218 2.02 -6.19 -15.13
CA ASN A 218 1.24 -7.42 -15.17
C ASN A 218 0.02 -7.32 -14.25
N LYS A 219 -0.95 -8.20 -14.49
CA LYS A 219 -2.20 -8.29 -13.72
C LYS A 219 -2.43 -9.74 -13.32
N TYR A 220 -2.65 -9.97 -12.04
CA TYR A 220 -2.74 -11.29 -11.44
C TYR A 220 -4.04 -11.46 -10.67
N VAL A 221 -4.81 -12.49 -11.01
CA VAL A 221 -6.09 -12.76 -10.31
C VAL A 221 -5.86 -13.12 -8.84
N THR A 222 -4.84 -13.92 -8.57
CA THR A 222 -4.53 -14.39 -7.20
C THR A 222 -3.90 -13.30 -6.32
N PHE A 223 -3.19 -12.34 -6.91
CA PHE A 223 -2.59 -11.23 -6.15
C PHE A 223 -3.61 -10.11 -5.86
N ALA A 224 -4.70 -10.05 -6.62
CA ALA A 224 -5.82 -9.14 -6.34
C ALA A 224 -6.64 -9.55 -5.10
N VAL A 225 -6.48 -10.77 -4.56
CA VAL A 225 -7.27 -11.28 -3.43
C VAL A 225 -7.13 -10.40 -2.20
N THR A 226 -5.91 -10.23 -1.70
CA THR A 226 -5.66 -9.40 -0.51
C THR A 226 -6.19 -7.97 -0.68
N PRO A 227 -5.84 -7.20 -1.74
CA PRO A 227 -6.32 -5.83 -1.85
C PRO A 227 -7.84 -5.71 -2.02
N VAL A 228 -8.48 -6.59 -2.76
CA VAL A 228 -9.95 -6.56 -2.89
C VAL A 228 -10.62 -6.81 -1.54
N HIS A 229 -10.20 -7.85 -0.81
CA HIS A 229 -10.77 -8.14 0.50
C HIS A 229 -10.49 -7.05 1.53
N GLN A 230 -9.24 -6.58 1.64
CA GLN A 230 -8.87 -5.55 2.62
C GLN A 230 -9.53 -4.20 2.35
N LEU A 231 -9.63 -3.76 1.09
CA LEU A 231 -10.33 -2.51 0.78
C LEU A 231 -11.83 -2.60 1.13
N LEU A 232 -12.47 -3.73 0.85
CA LEU A 232 -13.87 -3.95 1.25
C LEU A 232 -14.01 -4.01 2.78
N THR A 233 -13.11 -4.69 3.48
CA THR A 233 -13.06 -4.72 4.95
C THR A 233 -12.85 -3.32 5.54
N ALA A 234 -11.92 -2.55 4.99
CA ALA A 234 -11.69 -1.16 5.40
C ALA A 234 -12.95 -0.30 5.24
N TYR A 235 -13.64 -0.44 4.10
CA TYR A 235 -14.92 0.25 3.87
C TYR A 235 -15.97 -0.17 4.90
N GLN A 236 -16.18 -1.46 5.13
CA GLN A 236 -17.16 -1.96 6.10
C GLN A 236 -16.89 -1.44 7.52
N ALA A 237 -15.62 -1.32 7.88
CA ALA A 237 -15.22 -0.87 9.22
C ALA A 237 -15.30 0.65 9.41
N THR A 238 -15.02 1.44 8.38
CA THR A 238 -14.93 2.92 8.44
C THR A 238 -15.57 3.61 7.23
N PRO A 239 -16.85 3.35 6.91
CA PRO A 239 -17.44 3.80 5.65
C PRO A 239 -17.44 5.33 5.47
N ARG A 240 -17.45 6.10 6.57
CA ARG A 240 -17.55 7.56 6.52
C ARG A 240 -16.29 8.28 6.01
N VAL A 241 -15.13 7.63 6.07
CA VAL A 241 -13.86 8.25 5.63
C VAL A 241 -13.63 8.09 4.13
N PHE A 242 -14.31 7.11 3.52
CA PHE A 242 -14.26 6.87 2.09
C PHE A 242 -15.39 7.64 1.40
N THR A 243 -15.09 8.87 1.06
CA THR A 243 -16.03 9.79 0.42
C THR A 243 -16.03 9.64 -1.11
N ASP A 244 -16.94 10.34 -1.78
CA ASP A 244 -17.15 10.36 -3.23
C ASP A 244 -16.48 11.60 -3.85
N ASP A 245 -15.21 11.90 -3.42
CA ASP A 245 -14.47 13.09 -3.85
C ASP A 245 -12.94 12.91 -3.87
N PHE A 246 -12.46 11.68 -4.12
CA PHE A 246 -11.01 11.39 -4.17
C PHE A 246 -10.38 11.80 -5.50
N ASN A 247 -11.14 12.47 -6.35
CA ASN A 247 -10.74 12.96 -7.65
C ASN A 247 -10.35 11.84 -8.63
N ILE A 248 -11.23 10.87 -8.76
CA ILE A 248 -11.24 9.89 -9.84
C ILE A 248 -12.40 10.20 -10.81
N PRO A 249 -12.45 9.61 -12.01
CA PRO A 249 -13.53 9.92 -12.97
C PRO A 249 -14.94 9.64 -12.48
N GLU A 250 -15.08 8.69 -11.56
CA GLU A 250 -16.36 8.32 -10.96
C GLU A 250 -16.78 9.24 -9.81
N SER A 251 -15.87 10.06 -9.25
CA SER A 251 -16.19 10.96 -8.13
C SER A 251 -17.42 11.82 -8.41
N GLY A 252 -18.33 11.88 -7.45
CA GLY A 252 -19.60 12.62 -7.56
C GLY A 252 -20.75 11.79 -8.09
N ASN A 253 -20.61 10.47 -8.24
CA ASN A 253 -21.66 9.57 -8.74
C ASN A 253 -22.62 9.06 -7.64
N GLY A 254 -22.34 9.36 -6.37
CA GLY A 254 -23.08 8.89 -5.20
C GLY A 254 -22.60 7.54 -4.64
N ILE A 255 -21.50 7.01 -5.17
CA ILE A 255 -20.81 5.82 -4.69
C ILE A 255 -19.44 6.27 -4.13
N PRO A 256 -19.00 5.79 -2.97
CA PRO A 256 -17.66 6.09 -2.47
C PRO A 256 -16.58 5.65 -3.45
N ASP A 257 -15.59 6.50 -3.71
CA ASP A 257 -14.53 6.25 -4.72
C ASP A 257 -13.72 4.96 -4.46
N LEU A 258 -13.61 4.53 -3.20
CA LEU A 258 -13.03 3.21 -2.91
C LEU A 258 -13.85 2.06 -3.54
N ILE A 259 -15.17 2.16 -3.49
CA ILE A 259 -16.06 1.15 -4.07
C ILE A 259 -15.95 1.16 -5.60
N ASP A 260 -15.83 2.34 -6.20
CA ASP A 260 -15.60 2.46 -7.65
C ASP A 260 -14.24 1.88 -8.08
N GLU A 261 -13.19 2.06 -7.26
CA GLU A 261 -11.90 1.42 -7.53
C GLU A 261 -11.97 -0.12 -7.42
N VAL A 262 -12.63 -0.65 -6.39
CA VAL A 262 -12.86 -2.11 -6.29
C VAL A 262 -13.72 -2.61 -7.45
N LYS A 263 -14.71 -1.81 -7.87
CA LYS A 263 -15.53 -2.16 -9.05
C LYS A 263 -14.69 -2.20 -10.33
N TRP A 264 -13.74 -1.30 -10.51
CA TRP A 264 -12.79 -1.33 -11.63
C TRP A 264 -12.05 -2.68 -11.71
N GLU A 265 -11.58 -3.17 -10.59
CA GLU A 265 -10.89 -4.46 -10.52
C GLU A 265 -11.84 -5.63 -10.74
N THR A 266 -13.01 -5.64 -10.09
CA THR A 266 -13.99 -6.72 -10.28
C THR A 266 -14.52 -6.78 -11.71
N ASP A 267 -14.62 -5.65 -12.42
CA ASP A 267 -14.98 -5.61 -13.84
C ASP A 267 -13.92 -6.28 -14.73
N TRP A 268 -12.64 -6.17 -14.37
CA TRP A 268 -11.59 -6.94 -15.03
C TRP A 268 -11.64 -8.43 -14.65
N LEU A 269 -11.81 -8.76 -13.39
CA LEU A 269 -11.94 -10.15 -12.93
C LEU A 269 -13.09 -10.88 -13.63
N LYS A 270 -14.21 -10.19 -13.92
CA LYS A 270 -15.31 -10.75 -14.72
C LYS A 270 -14.87 -11.12 -16.15
N ARG A 271 -13.93 -10.38 -16.74
CA ARG A 271 -13.34 -10.69 -18.04
C ARG A 271 -12.38 -11.88 -17.97
N MET A 272 -11.71 -12.07 -16.84
CA MET A 272 -10.85 -13.23 -16.60
C MET A 272 -11.66 -14.52 -16.45
N GLN A 273 -12.90 -14.46 -15.99
CA GLN A 273 -13.77 -15.61 -15.82
C GLN A 273 -14.28 -16.14 -17.18
N TYR A 274 -14.33 -17.46 -17.32
CA TYR A 274 -14.95 -18.15 -18.44
C TYR A 274 -16.44 -18.46 -18.15
N ARG A 275 -17.17 -18.88 -19.20
CA ARG A 275 -18.61 -19.19 -19.09
C ARG A 275 -18.92 -20.36 -18.18
N ASP A 276 -17.99 -21.32 -18.04
CA ASP A 276 -18.11 -22.47 -17.15
C ASP A 276 -17.80 -22.14 -15.68
N GLY A 277 -17.46 -20.89 -15.39
CA GLY A 277 -17.10 -20.41 -14.05
C GLY A 277 -15.61 -20.45 -13.74
N SER A 278 -14.78 -21.16 -14.51
CA SER A 278 -13.33 -21.15 -14.33
C SER A 278 -12.74 -19.75 -14.63
N ALA A 279 -11.51 -19.47 -14.18
CA ALA A 279 -10.87 -18.18 -14.42
C ALA A 279 -9.43 -18.32 -14.92
N ALA A 280 -9.03 -17.46 -15.88
CA ALA A 280 -7.65 -17.30 -16.31
C ALA A 280 -6.80 -16.74 -15.14
N LEU A 281 -5.50 -17.07 -15.13
CA LEU A 281 -4.65 -16.83 -13.97
C LEU A 281 -4.06 -15.42 -13.93
N LYS A 282 -3.47 -14.97 -15.05
CA LYS A 282 -2.82 -13.66 -15.16
C LYS A 282 -2.75 -13.18 -16.62
N VAL A 283 -2.50 -11.88 -16.77
CA VAL A 283 -2.22 -11.22 -18.07
C VAL A 283 -0.93 -10.43 -17.93
N GLY A 284 -0.02 -10.58 -18.87
CA GLY A 284 1.26 -9.89 -18.84
C GLY A 284 2.06 -10.07 -20.11
N GLU A 285 3.34 -9.78 -20.03
CA GLU A 285 4.31 -9.88 -21.12
C GLU A 285 5.14 -11.15 -21.01
N ILE A 286 5.71 -11.58 -22.13
CA ILE A 286 6.66 -12.71 -22.20
C ILE A 286 8.12 -12.22 -22.18
N VAL A 287 8.33 -10.93 -22.27
CA VAL A 287 9.63 -10.25 -22.19
C VAL A 287 9.54 -9.16 -21.12
N ASP A 288 10.61 -8.94 -20.40
CA ASP A 288 10.66 -7.82 -19.47
C ASP A 288 10.92 -6.54 -20.27
N ALA A 289 9.97 -5.62 -20.24
CA ALA A 289 10.09 -4.31 -20.86
C ALA A 289 9.81 -3.23 -19.82
N LEU A 290 10.61 -2.16 -19.88
CA LEU A 290 10.30 -0.93 -19.17
C LEU A 290 9.61 0.01 -20.14
N ALA A 291 8.48 0.56 -19.73
CA ALA A 291 7.73 1.52 -20.51
C ALA A 291 7.31 2.69 -19.63
N ASP A 292 7.93 3.81 -19.89
CA ASP A 292 7.73 5.07 -19.16
C ASP A 292 7.31 6.21 -20.13
N PRO A 293 6.03 6.57 -20.16
CA PRO A 293 4.94 6.02 -19.34
C PRO A 293 4.41 4.67 -19.88
N PRO A 294 3.57 3.96 -19.14
CA PRO A 294 3.04 2.63 -19.53
C PRO A 294 2.36 2.58 -20.91
N SER A 295 1.74 3.67 -21.37
CA SER A 295 1.14 3.75 -22.72
C SER A 295 2.15 3.68 -23.86
N SER A 296 3.44 3.90 -23.59
CA SER A 296 4.53 3.80 -24.57
C SER A 296 4.82 2.35 -24.96
N ASP A 297 4.43 1.37 -24.14
CA ASP A 297 4.61 -0.04 -24.43
C ASP A 297 3.70 -0.52 -25.58
N LYS A 298 4.31 -1.20 -26.52
CA LYS A 298 3.63 -1.77 -27.70
C LYS A 298 3.80 -3.27 -27.80
N ASN A 299 4.37 -3.91 -26.76
CA ASN A 299 4.56 -5.36 -26.74
C ASN A 299 3.22 -6.11 -26.73
N PRO A 300 3.17 -7.29 -27.34
CA PRO A 300 2.01 -8.16 -27.22
C PRO A 300 1.78 -8.64 -25.79
N ARG A 301 0.52 -8.77 -25.40
CA ARG A 301 0.10 -9.25 -24.10
C ARG A 301 -0.45 -10.67 -24.21
N PHE A 302 -0.11 -11.48 -23.22
CA PHE A 302 -0.48 -12.88 -23.15
C PHE A 302 -1.17 -13.18 -21.83
N TYR A 303 -2.11 -14.11 -21.86
CA TYR A 303 -2.72 -14.61 -20.64
C TYR A 303 -2.35 -16.08 -20.38
N VAL A 304 -2.26 -16.43 -19.11
CA VAL A 304 -2.21 -17.82 -18.67
C VAL A 304 -3.63 -18.34 -18.57
N PRO A 305 -3.96 -19.49 -19.21
CA PRO A 305 -5.31 -20.05 -19.21
C PRO A 305 -5.88 -20.31 -17.82
N SER A 306 -7.06 -20.94 -17.77
CA SER A 306 -7.74 -21.24 -16.50
C SER A 306 -6.89 -22.06 -15.54
N CYS A 307 -6.98 -21.70 -14.27
CA CYS A 307 -6.35 -22.38 -13.16
C CYS A 307 -7.31 -22.46 -11.97
N SER A 308 -7.27 -23.56 -11.23
CA SER A 308 -8.12 -23.72 -10.04
C SER A 308 -7.84 -22.65 -8.97
N SER A 309 -6.59 -22.18 -8.86
CA SER A 309 -6.21 -21.06 -7.98
C SER A 309 -7.00 -19.79 -8.32
N ALA A 310 -6.99 -19.38 -9.60
CA ALA A 310 -7.72 -18.21 -10.05
C ALA A 310 -9.25 -18.39 -9.93
N THR A 311 -9.73 -19.60 -10.18
CA THR A 311 -11.15 -19.93 -10.09
C THR A 311 -11.69 -19.74 -8.67
N ILE A 312 -10.96 -20.24 -7.67
CA ILE A 312 -11.41 -20.07 -6.28
C ILE A 312 -11.20 -18.64 -5.78
N ALA A 313 -10.14 -17.97 -6.21
CA ALA A 313 -9.88 -16.57 -5.91
C ALA A 313 -11.04 -15.65 -6.35
N VAL A 314 -11.52 -15.79 -7.61
CA VAL A 314 -12.66 -14.97 -8.07
C VAL A 314 -13.95 -15.33 -7.34
N ALA A 315 -14.14 -16.58 -6.87
CA ALA A 315 -15.31 -16.94 -6.08
C ALA A 315 -15.40 -16.12 -4.79
N GLY A 316 -14.29 -16.01 -4.04
CA GLY A 316 -14.20 -15.24 -2.80
C GLY A 316 -14.37 -13.73 -3.05
N MET A 317 -13.60 -13.17 -3.98
CA MET A 317 -13.63 -11.74 -4.29
C MET A 317 -15.02 -11.29 -4.79
N PHE A 318 -15.65 -12.03 -5.70
CA PHE A 318 -16.98 -11.71 -6.19
C PHE A 318 -18.05 -11.81 -5.09
N ALA A 319 -17.96 -12.80 -4.22
CA ALA A 319 -18.92 -12.95 -3.12
C ALA A 319 -18.79 -11.79 -2.12
N HIS A 320 -17.57 -11.39 -1.73
CA HIS A 320 -17.36 -10.26 -0.84
C HIS A 320 -17.79 -8.93 -1.48
N ALA A 321 -17.41 -8.69 -2.73
CA ALA A 321 -17.86 -7.51 -3.46
C ALA A 321 -19.39 -7.48 -3.61
N SER A 322 -20.02 -8.61 -3.92
CA SER A 322 -21.49 -8.73 -3.97
C SER A 322 -22.15 -8.33 -2.65
N PHE A 323 -21.58 -8.78 -1.51
CA PHE A 323 -22.08 -8.42 -0.19
C PHE A 323 -22.05 -6.90 0.04
N VAL A 324 -20.91 -6.26 -0.22
CA VAL A 324 -20.73 -4.83 0.01
C VAL A 324 -21.53 -3.99 -1.00
N PHE A 325 -21.46 -4.33 -2.29
CA PHE A 325 -22.18 -3.60 -3.36
C PHE A 325 -23.71 -3.69 -3.21
N GLY A 326 -24.20 -4.77 -2.61
CA GLY A 326 -25.62 -4.94 -2.30
C GLY A 326 -26.18 -3.89 -1.34
N SER A 327 -25.34 -3.17 -0.60
CA SER A 327 -25.76 -2.03 0.23
C SER A 327 -26.04 -0.75 -0.55
N PHE A 328 -25.66 -0.69 -1.83
CA PHE A 328 -25.88 0.44 -2.71
C PHE A 328 -27.00 0.15 -3.72
N PRO A 329 -28.13 0.86 -3.68
CA PRO A 329 -29.22 0.63 -4.66
C PRO A 329 -28.75 0.74 -6.12
N ALA A 330 -27.83 1.67 -6.40
CA ALA A 330 -27.27 1.86 -7.75
C ALA A 330 -26.41 0.68 -8.22
N LEU A 331 -25.87 -0.15 -7.33
CA LEU A 331 -25.06 -1.32 -7.65
C LEU A 331 -25.79 -2.65 -7.46
N SER A 332 -27.12 -2.65 -7.24
CA SER A 332 -27.90 -3.86 -6.99
C SER A 332 -27.82 -4.89 -8.13
N GLY A 333 -27.82 -4.42 -9.39
CA GLY A 333 -27.63 -5.28 -10.56
C GLY A 333 -26.21 -5.88 -10.64
N GLU A 334 -25.21 -5.07 -10.30
CA GLU A 334 -23.81 -5.51 -10.22
C GLU A 334 -23.61 -6.56 -9.11
N ALA A 335 -24.18 -6.31 -7.92
CA ALA A 335 -24.14 -7.27 -6.83
C ALA A 335 -24.78 -8.61 -7.21
N ALA A 336 -25.91 -8.59 -7.95
CA ALA A 336 -26.55 -9.81 -8.42
C ALA A 336 -25.70 -10.57 -9.46
N ASP A 337 -25.05 -9.88 -10.41
CA ASP A 337 -24.12 -10.49 -11.36
C ASP A 337 -22.93 -11.13 -10.65
N LEU A 338 -22.29 -10.40 -9.72
CA LEU A 338 -21.16 -10.92 -8.95
C LEU A 338 -21.56 -12.15 -8.11
N ARG A 339 -22.74 -12.16 -7.50
CA ARG A 339 -23.27 -13.34 -6.79
C ARG A 339 -23.39 -14.56 -7.71
N ALA A 340 -23.94 -14.38 -8.91
CA ALA A 340 -24.08 -15.46 -9.86
C ALA A 340 -22.71 -16.00 -10.31
N ARG A 341 -21.76 -15.11 -10.57
CA ARG A 341 -20.38 -15.44 -10.95
C ARG A 341 -19.61 -16.15 -9.84
N ALA A 342 -19.73 -15.69 -8.60
CA ALA A 342 -19.16 -16.34 -7.43
C ALA A 342 -19.66 -17.78 -7.30
N SER A 343 -20.97 -17.97 -7.43
CA SER A 343 -21.59 -19.30 -7.38
C SER A 343 -21.14 -20.21 -8.52
N ALA A 344 -20.94 -19.67 -9.73
CA ALA A 344 -20.44 -20.41 -10.88
C ALA A 344 -18.97 -20.83 -10.67
N ALA A 345 -18.12 -19.92 -10.18
CA ALA A 345 -16.72 -20.21 -9.87
C ALA A 345 -16.60 -21.26 -8.77
N TRP A 346 -17.38 -21.15 -7.71
CA TRP A 346 -17.44 -22.14 -6.63
C TRP A 346 -17.79 -23.54 -7.18
N LYS A 347 -18.87 -23.64 -7.97
CA LYS A 347 -19.30 -24.91 -8.56
C LYS A 347 -18.22 -25.51 -9.47
N ASN A 348 -17.60 -24.69 -10.31
CA ASN A 348 -16.50 -25.15 -11.16
C ASN A 348 -15.35 -25.68 -10.29
N TYR A 349 -14.91 -24.91 -9.28
CA TYR A 349 -13.82 -25.32 -8.40
C TYR A 349 -14.14 -26.65 -7.67
N GLN A 350 -15.37 -26.82 -7.15
CA GLN A 350 -15.78 -28.06 -6.49
C GLN A 350 -15.80 -29.26 -7.43
N SER A 351 -16.02 -29.06 -8.72
CA SER A 351 -16.04 -30.14 -9.73
C SER A 351 -14.64 -30.63 -10.16
N ILE A 352 -13.56 -29.95 -9.71
CA ILE A 352 -12.18 -30.32 -10.04
C ILE A 352 -11.67 -31.33 -9.03
N ASP A 353 -11.50 -32.59 -9.45
CA ASP A 353 -11.03 -33.69 -8.59
C ASP A 353 -9.59 -33.48 -8.09
N SER A 354 -8.70 -32.99 -8.97
CA SER A 354 -7.29 -32.70 -8.65
C SER A 354 -6.98 -31.24 -8.91
N LYS A 355 -6.69 -30.49 -7.84
CA LYS A 355 -6.41 -29.05 -7.93
C LYS A 355 -5.13 -28.78 -8.73
N GLN A 356 -5.21 -27.80 -9.62
CA GLN A 356 -4.09 -27.41 -10.47
C GLN A 356 -3.11 -26.53 -9.67
N THR A 357 -1.84 -26.91 -9.61
CA THR A 357 -0.80 -26.24 -8.81
C THR A 357 0.42 -25.84 -9.63
N GLN A 358 0.38 -26.01 -10.95
CA GLN A 358 1.48 -25.70 -11.87
C GLN A 358 0.96 -25.05 -13.17
N CYS A 359 -0.01 -24.18 -13.05
CA CYS A 359 -0.56 -23.44 -14.19
C CYS A 359 0.42 -22.38 -14.70
N ASP A 360 1.15 -21.76 -13.79
CA ASP A 360 2.11 -20.71 -14.10
C ASP A 360 3.48 -21.31 -14.40
N THR A 361 3.77 -21.47 -15.68
CA THR A 361 5.07 -21.99 -16.15
C THR A 361 6.18 -20.93 -16.19
N GLY A 362 5.87 -19.66 -15.88
CA GLY A 362 6.78 -18.53 -16.08
C GLY A 362 6.88 -18.06 -17.53
N ALA A 363 6.04 -18.58 -18.44
CA ALA A 363 6.00 -18.15 -19.84
C ALA A 363 5.48 -16.72 -20.00
N VAL A 364 4.56 -16.27 -19.15
CA VAL A 364 4.28 -14.86 -18.89
C VAL A 364 5.19 -14.42 -17.76
N ARG A 365 5.95 -13.33 -17.96
CA ARG A 365 7.02 -12.89 -17.03
C ARG A 365 6.49 -12.46 -15.67
N ALA A 366 7.45 -12.29 -14.73
CA ALA A 366 7.33 -12.01 -13.31
C ALA A 366 6.48 -13.05 -12.55
N GLY A 367 6.54 -13.07 -11.26
CA GLY A 367 5.86 -13.82 -10.21
C GLY A 367 5.13 -15.10 -10.56
N ARG A 368 5.25 -16.11 -9.74
CA ARG A 368 4.34 -17.26 -9.78
C ARG A 368 3.01 -16.86 -9.16
N ALA A 369 1.94 -17.04 -9.95
CA ALA A 369 0.58 -16.65 -9.55
C ALA A 369 -0.30 -17.83 -9.11
N ASP A 370 0.11 -19.06 -9.35
CA ASP A 370 -0.66 -20.24 -8.93
C ASP A 370 -0.32 -20.64 -7.47
N TRP A 371 -1.31 -21.19 -6.81
CA TRP A 371 -1.23 -21.64 -5.41
C TRP A 371 -1.09 -23.16 -5.31
N ASN A 372 -0.43 -23.63 -4.27
CA ASN A 372 -0.51 -25.02 -3.86
C ASN A 372 -1.93 -25.39 -3.41
N GLU A 373 -2.21 -26.68 -3.26
CA GLU A 373 -3.54 -27.16 -2.91
C GLU A 373 -4.00 -26.64 -1.53
N GLN A 374 -3.10 -26.54 -0.57
CA GLN A 374 -3.39 -26.05 0.79
C GLN A 374 -3.85 -24.58 0.77
N ASP A 375 -3.21 -23.74 -0.03
CA ASP A 375 -3.60 -22.34 -0.18
C ASP A 375 -4.93 -22.19 -0.92
N GLN A 376 -5.19 -23.05 -1.92
CA GLN A 376 -6.48 -23.09 -2.61
C GLN A 376 -7.63 -23.53 -1.68
N ASN A 377 -7.39 -24.51 -0.81
CA ASN A 377 -8.37 -24.93 0.18
C ASN A 377 -8.68 -23.83 1.19
N ALA A 378 -7.65 -23.12 1.65
CA ALA A 378 -7.85 -21.96 2.53
C ALA A 378 -8.72 -20.89 1.86
N GLU A 379 -8.44 -20.58 0.59
CA GLU A 379 -9.24 -19.61 -0.16
C GLU A 379 -10.68 -20.10 -0.40
N ALA A 380 -10.88 -21.42 -0.52
CA ALA A 380 -12.22 -21.99 -0.59
C ALA A 380 -13.03 -21.73 0.69
N VAL A 381 -12.38 -21.72 1.86
CA VAL A 381 -13.07 -21.34 3.10
C VAL A 381 -13.46 -19.86 3.09
N VAL A 382 -12.57 -18.97 2.64
CA VAL A 382 -12.89 -17.53 2.48
C VAL A 382 -14.07 -17.35 1.53
N ALA A 383 -14.05 -18.01 0.37
CA ALA A 383 -15.15 -17.98 -0.59
C ALA A 383 -16.47 -18.47 0.02
N ALA A 384 -16.44 -19.59 0.77
CA ALA A 384 -17.62 -20.13 1.45
C ALA A 384 -18.20 -19.17 2.49
N ILE A 385 -17.33 -18.45 3.25
CA ILE A 385 -17.77 -17.43 4.21
C ILE A 385 -18.61 -16.35 3.53
N TYR A 386 -18.09 -15.75 2.46
CA TYR A 386 -18.80 -14.68 1.77
C TYR A 386 -19.99 -15.18 0.94
N LEU A 387 -19.92 -16.40 0.38
CA LEU A 387 -21.07 -17.05 -0.24
C LEU A 387 -22.19 -17.31 0.77
N PHE A 388 -21.86 -17.75 1.99
CA PHE A 388 -22.83 -17.84 3.08
C PHE A 388 -23.46 -16.49 3.38
N ALA A 389 -22.66 -15.44 3.51
CA ALA A 389 -23.15 -14.10 3.82
C ALA A 389 -24.17 -13.56 2.80
N ILE A 390 -24.04 -13.91 1.50
CA ILE A 390 -24.94 -13.42 0.45
C ILE A 390 -26.08 -14.39 0.10
N THR A 391 -26.06 -15.62 0.60
CA THR A 391 -27.05 -16.65 0.23
C THR A 391 -27.81 -17.25 1.39
N ASP A 392 -27.26 -17.20 2.60
CA ASP A 392 -27.72 -17.92 3.79
C ASP A 392 -27.89 -19.45 3.55
N ASN A 393 -27.14 -20.00 2.56
CA ASN A 393 -27.21 -21.43 2.25
C ASN A 393 -26.35 -22.22 3.25
N PRO A 394 -26.95 -23.19 4.00
CA PRO A 394 -26.24 -23.96 5.02
C PRO A 394 -25.08 -24.80 4.47
N GLU A 395 -25.07 -25.17 3.20
CA GLU A 395 -23.96 -25.89 2.56
C GLU A 395 -22.61 -25.16 2.75
N TYR A 396 -22.61 -23.82 2.64
CA TYR A 396 -21.40 -23.04 2.85
C TYR A 396 -21.02 -22.95 4.33
N ALA A 397 -22.00 -22.86 5.24
CA ALA A 397 -21.73 -22.88 6.68
C ALA A 397 -21.15 -24.23 7.13
N ASP A 398 -21.67 -25.34 6.59
CA ASP A 398 -21.15 -26.69 6.83
C ASP A 398 -19.70 -26.82 6.33
N PHE A 399 -19.41 -26.27 5.13
CA PHE A 399 -18.05 -26.25 4.60
C PHE A 399 -17.10 -25.44 5.50
N VAL A 400 -17.49 -24.23 5.92
CA VAL A 400 -16.69 -23.43 6.87
C VAL A 400 -16.46 -24.18 8.17
N SER A 401 -17.49 -24.82 8.73
CA SER A 401 -17.38 -25.59 9.96
C SER A 401 -16.37 -26.73 9.84
N ALA A 402 -16.35 -27.43 8.70
CA ALA A 402 -15.45 -28.55 8.46
C ALA A 402 -13.99 -28.10 8.20
N HIS A 403 -13.80 -26.93 7.56
CA HIS A 403 -12.52 -26.56 6.96
C HIS A 403 -11.87 -25.27 7.52
N HIS A 404 -12.50 -24.54 8.45
CA HIS A 404 -11.97 -23.26 8.95
C HIS A 404 -10.53 -23.34 9.49
N LYS A 405 -10.08 -24.51 9.94
CA LYS A 405 -8.71 -24.72 10.42
C LYS A 405 -7.66 -24.81 9.30
N GLU A 406 -8.09 -24.82 8.05
CA GLU A 406 -7.19 -24.71 6.90
C GLU A 406 -6.73 -23.29 6.63
N LEU A 407 -7.34 -22.30 7.28
CA LEU A 407 -6.99 -20.90 7.15
C LEU A 407 -5.68 -20.56 7.89
N GLN A 408 -5.00 -19.52 7.42
CA GLN A 408 -3.72 -19.04 7.93
C GLN A 408 -3.64 -18.91 9.46
N PRO A 409 -4.65 -18.39 10.18
CA PRO A 409 -4.61 -18.31 11.65
C PRO A 409 -4.33 -19.62 12.38
N TYR A 410 -4.68 -20.76 11.76
CA TYR A 410 -4.52 -22.09 12.37
C TYR A 410 -3.34 -22.88 11.79
N ARG A 411 -2.90 -22.55 10.57
CA ARG A 411 -1.84 -23.33 9.89
C ARG A 411 -0.45 -22.95 10.33
N ASP A 412 -0.15 -21.64 10.31
CA ASP A 412 1.21 -21.19 10.48
C ASP A 412 1.42 -20.47 11.81
N VAL A 413 1.22 -19.20 11.87
CA VAL A 413 1.46 -18.49 13.13
C VAL A 413 0.64 -17.21 13.16
N GLY A 414 -0.54 -17.31 13.76
CA GLY A 414 -1.29 -16.15 14.18
C GLY A 414 -2.07 -15.44 13.06
N TRP A 415 -2.79 -14.42 13.48
CA TRP A 415 -3.84 -13.74 12.74
C TRP A 415 -3.37 -12.47 12.03
N SER A 416 -2.09 -12.17 11.98
CA SER A 416 -1.65 -10.79 11.78
C SER A 416 -0.55 -10.55 10.74
N ARG A 417 -0.12 -11.57 9.99
CA ARG A 417 1.06 -11.39 9.11
C ARG A 417 0.69 -11.29 7.64
N TYR A 418 0.63 -12.45 6.99
CA TYR A 418 0.29 -12.59 5.58
C TYR A 418 -1.11 -13.15 5.45
N LYS A 419 -1.76 -12.86 4.31
CA LYS A 419 -3.12 -13.33 4.04
C LYS A 419 -4.04 -13.02 5.22
N VAL A 420 -3.91 -11.81 5.75
CA VAL A 420 -4.68 -11.33 6.90
C VAL A 420 -6.18 -11.38 6.62
N GLU A 421 -6.57 -11.23 5.37
CA GLU A 421 -7.95 -11.36 4.87
C GLU A 421 -8.60 -12.70 5.26
N GLN A 422 -7.81 -13.77 5.44
CA GLN A 422 -8.33 -15.06 5.88
C GLN A 422 -8.80 -15.03 7.35
N GLY A 423 -8.01 -14.37 8.21
CA GLY A 423 -8.39 -14.14 9.61
C GLY A 423 -9.57 -13.18 9.73
N GLU A 424 -9.56 -12.09 8.96
CA GLU A 424 -10.65 -11.11 8.89
C GLU A 424 -11.95 -11.74 8.41
N ALA A 425 -11.90 -12.61 7.39
CA ALA A 425 -13.07 -13.35 6.94
C ALA A 425 -13.67 -14.23 8.04
N LEU A 426 -12.84 -14.91 8.87
CA LEU A 426 -13.32 -15.67 10.02
C LEU A 426 -13.99 -14.79 11.08
N LEU A 427 -13.41 -13.64 11.37
CA LEU A 427 -13.98 -12.69 12.33
C LEU A 427 -15.29 -12.10 11.79
N PHE A 428 -15.35 -11.80 10.50
CA PHE A 428 -16.58 -11.40 9.81
C PHE A 428 -17.63 -12.51 9.90
N TYR A 429 -17.26 -13.78 9.60
CA TYR A 429 -18.17 -14.93 9.71
C TYR A 429 -18.73 -15.07 11.13
N ALA A 430 -17.88 -14.95 12.15
CA ALA A 430 -18.33 -15.01 13.54
C ALA A 430 -19.35 -13.90 13.90
N GLY A 431 -19.39 -12.79 13.16
CA GLY A 431 -20.38 -11.72 13.30
C GLY A 431 -21.71 -11.96 12.59
N LEU A 432 -21.78 -12.92 11.65
CA LEU A 432 -22.97 -13.14 10.84
C LEU A 432 -24.13 -13.77 11.64
N PRO A 433 -25.40 -13.51 11.26
CA PRO A 433 -26.53 -14.26 11.75
C PRO A 433 -26.44 -15.73 11.30
N HIS A 434 -27.16 -16.62 11.94
CA HIS A 434 -27.32 -18.06 11.62
C HIS A 434 -26.03 -18.90 11.67
N VAL A 435 -24.90 -18.35 12.11
CA VAL A 435 -23.67 -19.10 12.38
C VAL A 435 -23.84 -19.95 13.63
N ASP A 436 -23.33 -21.19 13.60
CA ASP A 436 -23.32 -22.07 14.79
C ASP A 436 -22.69 -21.32 15.98
N PRO A 437 -23.43 -21.15 17.09
CA PRO A 437 -22.93 -20.45 18.27
C PRO A 437 -21.67 -21.04 18.88
N LYS A 438 -21.45 -22.36 18.75
CA LYS A 438 -20.25 -23.03 19.25
C LYS A 438 -19.03 -22.65 18.41
N LEU A 439 -19.18 -22.69 17.08
CA LEU A 439 -18.12 -22.31 16.16
C LEU A 439 -17.76 -20.82 16.32
N ARG A 440 -18.78 -19.94 16.40
CA ARG A 440 -18.57 -18.52 16.72
C ARG A 440 -17.74 -18.33 17.98
N THR A 441 -18.13 -18.99 19.07
CA THR A 441 -17.44 -18.88 20.36
C THR A 441 -16.00 -19.40 20.25
N SER A 442 -15.77 -20.49 19.52
CA SER A 442 -14.42 -21.04 19.31
C SER A 442 -13.54 -20.07 18.55
N ILE A 443 -14.00 -19.53 17.41
CA ILE A 443 -13.23 -18.56 16.59
C ILE A 443 -12.80 -17.35 17.44
N LEU A 444 -13.72 -16.76 18.20
CA LEU A 444 -13.41 -15.60 19.03
C LEU A 444 -12.47 -15.95 20.20
N ALA A 445 -12.62 -17.13 20.77
CA ALA A 445 -11.71 -17.62 21.82
C ALA A 445 -10.30 -17.90 21.28
N ASP A 446 -10.19 -18.47 20.08
CA ASP A 446 -8.91 -18.74 19.43
C ASP A 446 -8.18 -17.42 19.08
N LYS A 447 -8.91 -16.40 18.56
CA LYS A 447 -8.35 -15.05 18.36
C LYS A 447 -7.86 -14.44 19.67
N LEU A 448 -8.66 -14.53 20.75
CA LEU A 448 -8.27 -14.02 22.07
C LEU A 448 -7.06 -14.76 22.65
N ALA A 449 -6.95 -16.07 22.40
CA ALA A 449 -5.78 -16.86 22.81
C ALA A 449 -4.52 -16.38 22.09
N ASP A 450 -4.57 -16.10 20.78
CA ASP A 450 -3.46 -15.52 20.03
C ASP A 450 -3.08 -14.12 20.56
N VAL A 451 -4.08 -13.28 20.85
CA VAL A 451 -3.86 -11.94 21.45
C VAL A 451 -3.08 -12.05 22.76
N ARG A 452 -3.34 -13.07 23.57
CA ARG A 452 -2.72 -13.29 24.88
C ARG A 452 -1.46 -14.15 24.85
N ALA A 453 -1.04 -14.64 23.69
CA ALA A 453 0.12 -15.53 23.57
C ALA A 453 1.48 -14.86 23.86
N GLY A 454 1.51 -13.54 24.05
CA GLY A 454 2.75 -12.81 24.36
C GLY A 454 3.76 -12.78 23.21
N ASN A 455 3.28 -12.81 21.96
CA ASN A 455 4.11 -12.82 20.75
C ASN A 455 4.52 -11.41 20.27
N HIS A 456 4.35 -10.38 21.07
CA HIS A 456 4.68 -8.98 20.79
C HIS A 456 3.99 -8.37 19.55
N VAL A 457 2.98 -9.08 19.00
CA VAL A 457 2.13 -8.55 17.91
C VAL A 457 1.10 -7.57 18.48
N TYR A 458 0.48 -7.97 19.60
CA TYR A 458 -0.66 -7.26 20.19
C TYR A 458 -0.28 -6.42 21.40
N GLY A 459 -0.87 -5.24 21.43
CA GLY A 459 -0.68 -4.28 22.51
C GLY A 459 0.70 -3.61 22.49
N PHE A 460 0.72 -2.34 22.81
CA PHE A 460 1.96 -1.58 22.91
C PHE A 460 2.79 -2.04 24.12
N VAL A 461 4.09 -2.32 23.89
CA VAL A 461 5.07 -2.66 24.93
C VAL A 461 6.24 -1.68 24.79
N PRO A 462 6.50 -0.85 25.81
CA PRO A 462 7.49 0.24 25.71
C PRO A 462 8.92 -0.21 25.42
N ASP A 463 9.33 -1.37 25.94
CA ASP A 463 10.70 -1.84 25.84
C ASP A 463 11.02 -2.64 24.57
N ASP A 464 10.01 -2.92 23.73
CA ASP A 464 10.18 -3.74 22.54
C ASP A 464 10.93 -3.03 21.41
N ASP A 465 10.73 -1.71 21.25
CA ASP A 465 11.27 -0.93 20.13
C ASP A 465 11.41 0.55 20.50
N LEU A 466 12.57 1.10 20.22
CA LEU A 466 12.84 2.55 20.38
C LEU A 466 11.86 3.40 19.57
N TYR A 467 11.51 2.94 18.34
CA TYR A 467 10.60 3.63 17.41
C TYR A 467 9.12 3.32 17.66
N ARG A 468 8.82 2.55 18.72
CA ARG A 468 7.47 2.23 19.21
C ARG A 468 6.63 1.36 18.24
N ALA A 469 7.25 0.83 17.20
CA ALA A 469 6.59 0.15 16.08
C ALA A 469 7.18 -1.24 15.81
N TYR A 470 7.46 -2.00 16.86
CA TYR A 470 8.08 -3.32 16.79
C TYR A 470 7.42 -4.23 15.74
N ILE A 471 8.23 -4.87 14.93
CA ILE A 471 7.89 -6.10 14.22
C ILE A 471 9.03 -7.10 14.42
N HIS A 472 8.74 -8.39 14.33
CA HIS A 472 9.79 -9.40 14.44
C HIS A 472 10.86 -9.22 13.37
N ASP A 473 12.14 -9.48 13.69
CA ASP A 473 13.27 -9.34 12.76
C ASP A 473 13.05 -10.17 11.47
N ALA A 474 12.44 -11.35 11.57
CA ALA A 474 12.11 -12.18 10.43
C ALA A 474 11.09 -11.54 9.46
N GLN A 475 10.40 -10.48 9.88
CA GLN A 475 9.45 -9.73 9.04
C GLN A 475 10.11 -8.62 8.22
N TYR A 476 11.38 -8.30 8.47
CA TYR A 476 12.16 -7.38 7.65
C TYR A 476 12.69 -8.09 6.39
N HIS A 477 11.78 -8.41 5.49
CA HIS A 477 12.03 -9.04 4.20
C HIS A 477 11.36 -8.25 3.08
N TRP A 478 11.44 -8.71 1.83
CA TRP A 478 10.74 -8.08 0.72
C TRP A 478 9.25 -7.91 1.05
N GLY A 479 8.78 -6.67 1.11
CA GLY A 479 7.41 -6.33 1.50
C GLY A 479 7.20 -6.13 3.01
N SER A 480 8.23 -5.81 3.80
CA SER A 480 8.14 -5.65 5.27
C SER A 480 7.12 -4.62 5.74
N ASN A 481 6.75 -3.65 4.90
CA ASN A 481 5.70 -2.69 5.20
C ASN A 481 4.30 -3.32 5.23
N ASN A 482 4.07 -4.43 4.51
CA ASN A 482 2.80 -5.15 4.56
C ASN A 482 2.52 -5.75 5.96
N PRO A 483 3.34 -6.66 6.53
CA PRO A 483 3.11 -7.17 7.89
C PRO A 483 3.13 -6.07 8.95
N ARG A 484 3.86 -4.96 8.75
CA ARG A 484 3.81 -3.81 9.67
C ARG A 484 2.42 -3.20 9.75
N ALA A 485 1.78 -2.94 8.61
CA ALA A 485 0.42 -2.43 8.58
C ALA A 485 -0.58 -3.46 9.14
N ASN A 486 -0.42 -4.73 8.78
CA ASN A 486 -1.30 -5.81 9.23
C ASN A 486 -1.22 -6.07 10.75
N TYR A 487 -0.07 -5.84 11.38
CA TYR A 487 0.00 -5.84 12.86
C TYR A 487 -0.91 -4.75 13.44
N GLY A 488 -0.94 -3.58 12.82
CA GLY A 488 -1.86 -2.50 13.20
C GLY A 488 -3.32 -2.92 13.03
N ASN A 489 -3.69 -3.42 11.85
CA ASN A 489 -5.04 -3.88 11.54
C ASN A 489 -5.52 -4.95 12.52
N SER A 490 -4.69 -5.94 12.82
CA SER A 490 -5.03 -7.01 13.76
C SER A 490 -5.25 -6.53 15.21
N ASN A 491 -4.58 -5.44 15.63
CA ASN A 491 -4.86 -4.78 16.91
C ASN A 491 -6.20 -4.02 16.88
N LEU A 492 -6.55 -3.42 15.75
CA LEU A 492 -7.83 -2.73 15.58
C LEU A 492 -9.02 -3.72 15.55
N ASP A 493 -8.82 -4.94 15.05
CA ASP A 493 -9.81 -6.02 15.15
C ASP A 493 -10.13 -6.36 16.61
N VAL A 494 -9.11 -6.42 17.48
CA VAL A 494 -9.33 -6.67 18.93
C VAL A 494 -10.25 -5.61 19.53
N LEU A 495 -10.07 -4.35 19.12
CA LEU A 495 -10.90 -3.23 19.57
C LEU A 495 -12.32 -3.32 19.00
N ALA A 496 -12.46 -3.54 17.70
CA ALA A 496 -13.74 -3.61 17.02
C ALA A 496 -14.64 -4.73 17.59
N LEU A 497 -14.05 -5.87 17.90
CA LEU A 497 -14.73 -7.04 18.48
C LEU A 497 -14.83 -6.99 20.00
N LYS A 498 -14.20 -6.01 20.66
CA LYS A 498 -14.15 -5.87 22.12
C LYS A 498 -13.67 -7.16 22.82
N LEU A 499 -12.67 -7.80 22.23
CA LEU A 499 -12.17 -9.09 22.74
C LEU A 499 -11.46 -8.95 24.09
N ASP A 500 -10.79 -7.83 24.32
CA ASP A 500 -10.07 -7.52 25.55
C ASP A 500 -10.24 -6.04 25.95
N PRO A 501 -11.44 -5.67 26.43
CA PRO A 501 -11.79 -4.27 26.68
C PRO A 501 -10.98 -3.61 27.80
N ALA A 502 -10.39 -4.38 28.71
CA ALA A 502 -9.56 -3.84 29.80
C ALA A 502 -8.26 -3.20 29.28
N ASP A 503 -7.69 -3.73 28.21
CA ASP A 503 -6.43 -3.30 27.62
C ASP A 503 -6.61 -2.51 26.32
N SER A 504 -7.82 -2.05 26.00
CA SER A 504 -8.15 -1.40 24.71
C SER A 504 -7.19 -0.27 24.34
N LYS A 505 -6.75 0.55 25.30
CA LYS A 505 -5.79 1.63 25.03
C LYS A 505 -4.43 1.11 24.55
N ARG A 506 -3.97 -0.04 25.02
CA ARG A 506 -2.72 -0.67 24.55
C ARG A 506 -2.80 -1.08 23.08
N TYR A 507 -3.92 -1.64 22.64
CA TYR A 507 -4.12 -2.05 21.25
C TYR A 507 -4.24 -0.83 20.34
N GLU A 508 -4.99 0.20 20.73
CA GLU A 508 -5.10 1.44 19.99
C GLU A 508 -3.73 2.12 19.83
N THR A 509 -2.98 2.25 20.92
CA THR A 509 -1.62 2.81 20.89
C THR A 509 -0.73 2.02 19.96
N ARG A 510 -0.78 0.67 20.01
CA ARG A 510 0.01 -0.19 19.13
C ARG A 510 -0.25 0.08 17.66
N ALA A 511 -1.51 0.13 17.25
CA ALA A 511 -1.90 0.41 15.86
C ALA A 511 -1.46 1.82 15.42
N LEU A 512 -1.64 2.81 16.27
CA LEU A 512 -1.26 4.20 15.99
C LEU A 512 0.26 4.37 15.83
N GLU A 513 1.06 3.75 16.69
CA GLU A 513 2.52 3.84 16.60
C GLU A 513 3.08 3.14 15.36
N LEU A 514 2.44 2.04 14.92
CA LEU A 514 2.75 1.42 13.63
C LEU A 514 2.44 2.36 12.46
N LEU A 515 1.36 3.14 12.53
CA LEU A 515 1.05 4.19 11.55
C LEU A 515 2.09 5.32 11.59
N HIS A 516 2.48 5.80 12.77
CA HIS A 516 3.52 6.84 12.91
C HIS A 516 4.86 6.40 12.31
N TYR A 517 5.18 5.11 12.32
CA TYR A 517 6.38 4.59 11.67
C TYR A 517 6.35 4.83 10.15
N PHE A 518 5.22 4.63 9.48
CA PHE A 518 5.07 4.98 8.07
C PHE A 518 5.23 6.48 7.83
N HIS A 519 4.93 7.31 8.80
CA HIS A 519 4.92 8.76 8.69
C HIS A 519 6.22 9.44 9.15
N GLY A 520 7.26 8.65 9.42
CA GLY A 520 8.60 9.19 9.70
C GLY A 520 9.16 8.91 11.07
N VAL A 521 8.44 8.27 11.99
CA VAL A 521 8.97 7.82 13.29
C VAL A 521 9.70 6.48 13.07
N ASN A 522 10.81 6.53 12.33
CA ASN A 522 11.62 5.37 11.95
C ASN A 522 13.10 5.78 11.81
N PRO A 523 14.07 4.85 11.79
CA PRO A 523 15.50 5.20 11.75
C PRO A 523 15.94 6.08 10.58
N LEU A 524 15.20 6.06 9.48
CA LEU A 524 15.50 6.88 8.32
C LEU A 524 14.89 8.31 8.43
N GLY A 525 13.97 8.52 9.38
CA GLY A 525 13.20 9.76 9.48
C GLY A 525 12.44 10.08 8.22
N MET A 526 11.91 9.06 7.52
CA MET A 526 11.33 9.15 6.20
C MET A 526 9.88 8.67 6.21
N VAL A 527 9.01 9.38 5.53
CA VAL A 527 7.66 8.91 5.23
C VAL A 527 7.75 7.78 4.20
N TYR A 528 7.23 6.59 4.53
CA TYR A 528 7.15 5.44 3.64
C TYR A 528 5.93 5.53 2.69
N LEU A 529 5.78 6.70 2.07
CA LEU A 529 4.93 6.92 0.90
C LEU A 529 5.73 7.77 -0.10
N SER A 530 5.55 7.51 -1.38
CA SER A 530 6.27 8.25 -2.43
C SER A 530 5.83 9.72 -2.48
N ASN A 531 6.79 10.63 -2.65
CA ASN A 531 6.60 12.03 -3.05
C ASN A 531 5.53 12.80 -2.23
N MET A 532 5.52 12.64 -0.91
CA MET A 532 4.54 13.29 -0.03
C MET A 532 4.89 14.74 0.38
N TYR A 533 5.85 15.35 -0.29
CA TYR A 533 6.23 16.75 -0.04
C TYR A 533 5.06 17.74 -0.19
N PRO A 534 4.18 17.62 -1.22
CA PRO A 534 3.00 18.49 -1.33
C PRO A 534 2.00 18.33 -0.18
N TYR A 535 2.09 17.22 0.55
CA TYR A 535 1.23 16.90 1.70
C TYR A 535 1.83 17.28 3.05
N GLY A 536 3.04 17.84 3.06
CA GLY A 536 3.71 18.36 4.25
C GLY A 536 4.86 17.50 4.78
N ALA A 537 5.21 16.41 4.13
CA ALA A 537 6.40 15.66 4.50
C ALA A 537 7.68 16.48 4.30
N SER A 538 8.61 16.41 5.26
CA SER A 538 9.96 16.98 5.14
C SER A 538 10.93 16.01 4.48
N ARG A 539 10.67 14.69 4.63
CA ARG A 539 11.37 13.60 3.95
C ARG A 539 10.35 12.53 3.59
N SER A 540 10.39 12.07 2.36
CA SER A 540 9.48 11.08 1.80
C SER A 540 10.28 10.09 0.96
N ALA A 541 9.73 8.92 0.65
CA ALA A 541 10.32 8.06 -0.36
C ALA A 541 10.38 8.84 -1.69
N ASN A 542 11.60 9.01 -2.22
CA ASN A 542 11.84 9.79 -3.42
C ASN A 542 11.78 8.93 -4.68
N GLU A 543 12.27 7.71 -4.58
CA GLU A 543 12.38 6.79 -5.67
C GLU A 543 11.64 5.50 -5.34
N ILE A 544 10.84 4.99 -6.28
CA ILE A 544 10.19 3.69 -6.19
C ILE A 544 10.47 2.90 -7.48
N TYR A 545 10.71 1.60 -7.35
CA TYR A 545 10.80 0.73 -8.53
C TYR A 545 9.41 0.58 -9.15
N HIS A 546 9.26 1.15 -10.33
CA HIS A 546 8.01 1.09 -11.08
C HIS A 546 8.28 1.38 -12.55
N THR A 547 7.63 0.68 -13.43
CA THR A 547 7.78 0.87 -14.89
C THR A 547 7.63 2.34 -15.30
N TRP A 548 6.62 3.05 -14.77
CA TRP A 548 6.39 4.46 -15.08
C TRP A 548 7.45 5.41 -14.52
N PHE A 549 7.99 5.07 -13.35
CA PHE A 549 8.88 5.96 -12.60
C PHE A 549 10.34 5.51 -12.70
N SER A 550 10.72 4.99 -13.86
CA SER A 550 12.01 4.37 -14.12
C SER A 550 13.18 5.32 -13.87
N HIS A 551 14.31 4.74 -13.51
CA HIS A 551 15.56 5.45 -13.26
C HIS A 551 15.97 6.33 -14.46
N GLY A 552 16.35 7.59 -14.18
CA GLY A 552 16.81 8.55 -15.18
C GLY A 552 15.70 9.25 -15.97
N THR A 553 14.42 8.94 -15.73
CA THR A 553 13.28 9.63 -16.36
C THR A 553 12.89 10.89 -15.60
N ARG A 554 11.96 11.67 -16.16
CA ARG A 554 11.37 12.83 -15.45
C ARG A 554 10.59 12.46 -14.20
N TRP A 555 10.28 11.19 -14.00
CA TRP A 555 9.51 10.65 -12.88
C TRP A 555 10.39 9.90 -11.87
N SER A 556 11.70 9.81 -12.08
CA SER A 556 12.63 8.97 -11.33
C SER A 556 12.71 9.33 -9.84
N ASP A 557 12.89 10.59 -9.52
CA ASP A 557 13.19 11.06 -8.16
C ASP A 557 12.36 12.30 -7.81
N ALA A 558 11.70 12.28 -6.66
CA ALA A 558 10.78 13.34 -6.22
C ALA A 558 11.47 14.70 -6.00
N ARG A 559 12.80 14.77 -5.83
CA ARG A 559 13.54 15.99 -5.51
C ARG A 559 14.42 16.48 -6.64
N SER A 560 14.92 15.59 -7.48
CA SER A 560 15.89 15.92 -8.51
C SER A 560 15.32 15.82 -9.93
N SER A 561 14.25 15.04 -10.14
CA SER A 561 13.57 14.96 -11.43
C SER A 561 12.48 16.01 -11.57
N ALA A 562 12.04 16.27 -12.80
CA ALA A 562 11.03 17.30 -13.07
C ALA A 562 9.67 17.05 -12.41
N CYS A 563 9.30 15.79 -12.19
CA CYS A 563 8.02 15.37 -11.61
C CYS A 563 8.17 14.47 -10.39
N GLY A 564 9.12 13.55 -10.42
CA GLY A 564 9.19 12.44 -9.45
C GLY A 564 8.03 11.45 -9.59
N PRO A 565 8.01 10.37 -8.80
CA PRO A 565 6.91 9.41 -8.77
C PRO A 565 5.61 10.07 -8.31
N ALA A 566 4.47 9.51 -8.69
CA ALA A 566 3.18 9.97 -8.19
C ALA A 566 3.12 9.80 -6.66
N PRO A 567 2.45 10.73 -5.94
CA PRO A 567 2.37 10.67 -4.48
C PRO A 567 1.56 9.49 -3.97
N GLY A 568 1.94 8.97 -2.80
CA GLY A 568 1.10 8.10 -2.00
C GLY A 568 1.31 6.59 -2.18
N TYR A 569 2.27 6.15 -3.00
CA TYR A 569 2.64 4.74 -3.13
C TYR A 569 3.44 4.26 -1.91
N VAL A 570 3.07 3.15 -1.33
CA VAL A 570 3.79 2.50 -0.24
C VAL A 570 4.88 1.58 -0.83
N PRO A 571 6.18 1.84 -0.61
CA PRO A 571 7.25 0.95 -1.03
C PRO A 571 7.29 -0.32 -0.18
N ALA A 572 7.96 -1.37 -0.68
CA ALA A 572 8.08 -2.66 0.01
C ALA A 572 8.66 -2.53 1.43
N GLY A 573 9.67 -1.68 1.64
CA GLY A 573 10.23 -1.42 2.97
C GLY A 573 11.58 -2.08 3.24
N PRO A 574 12.13 -1.95 4.46
CA PRO A 574 13.42 -2.51 4.84
C PRO A 574 13.48 -4.03 4.69
N ASN A 575 14.60 -4.55 4.12
CA ASN A 575 14.78 -5.97 3.81
C ASN A 575 16.19 -6.44 4.16
N VAL A 576 16.33 -7.22 5.24
CA VAL A 576 17.62 -7.82 5.65
C VAL A 576 18.09 -8.93 4.70
N PHE A 577 17.17 -9.48 3.92
CA PHE A 577 17.44 -10.55 2.95
C PHE A 577 17.66 -10.01 1.54
N ALA A 578 17.85 -8.70 1.37
CA ALA A 578 17.98 -8.04 0.07
C ALA A 578 19.03 -8.70 -0.84
N VAL A 579 20.16 -9.14 -0.28
CA VAL A 579 21.20 -9.84 -1.06
C VAL A 579 20.71 -11.19 -1.60
N ARG A 580 19.95 -11.94 -0.81
CA ARG A 580 19.30 -13.19 -1.27
C ARG A 580 18.27 -12.90 -2.36
N ASP A 581 17.61 -11.77 -2.27
CA ASP A 581 16.54 -11.33 -3.18
C ASP A 581 17.10 -10.59 -4.43
N GLY A 582 18.45 -10.62 -4.63
CA GLY A 582 19.12 -10.17 -5.85
C GLY A 582 19.86 -8.84 -5.76
N VAL A 583 19.79 -8.12 -4.64
CA VAL A 583 20.56 -6.89 -4.45
C VAL A 583 22.05 -7.21 -4.32
N PRO A 584 22.97 -6.52 -5.02
CA PRO A 584 24.40 -6.75 -4.86
C PRO A 584 24.88 -6.57 -3.42
N SER A 585 25.69 -7.49 -2.91
CA SER A 585 26.25 -7.40 -1.55
C SER A 585 27.17 -6.20 -1.34
N SER A 586 27.67 -5.60 -2.42
CA SER A 586 28.47 -4.37 -2.39
C SER A 586 27.61 -3.10 -2.20
N LEU A 587 26.30 -3.19 -2.37
CA LEU A 587 25.37 -2.06 -2.18
C LEU A 587 24.93 -2.00 -0.71
N SER A 588 25.54 -1.09 0.05
CA SER A 588 25.28 -0.95 1.49
C SER A 588 25.05 0.54 1.84
N PRO A 589 23.84 0.93 2.34
CA PRO A 589 22.67 0.08 2.53
C PRO A 589 22.11 -0.46 1.20
N PRO A 590 21.22 -1.50 1.18
CA PRO A 590 20.62 -2.20 2.32
C PRO A 590 21.46 -3.33 2.90
N ALA A 591 22.47 -3.85 2.15
CA ALA A 591 23.24 -5.00 2.58
C ALA A 591 24.02 -4.76 3.89
N GLY A 592 23.98 -5.73 4.82
CA GLY A 592 24.77 -5.70 6.04
C GLY A 592 24.36 -4.65 7.08
N GLN A 593 23.15 -4.13 6.99
CA GLN A 593 22.64 -3.14 7.92
C GLN A 593 21.79 -3.78 9.03
N PRO A 594 21.61 -3.08 10.18
CA PRO A 594 20.54 -3.41 11.11
C PRO A 594 19.19 -3.45 10.40
N ALA A 595 18.26 -4.29 10.87
CA ALA A 595 17.04 -4.63 10.17
C ALA A 595 16.22 -3.40 9.70
N GLN A 596 15.98 -2.45 10.60
CA GLN A 596 15.22 -1.23 10.28
C GLN A 596 15.98 -0.25 9.35
N LYS A 597 17.29 -0.42 9.16
CA LYS A 597 18.14 0.37 8.26
C LYS A 597 18.49 -0.35 6.96
N SER A 598 17.99 -1.57 6.76
CA SER A 598 18.20 -2.34 5.53
C SER A 598 17.32 -1.81 4.40
N TYR A 599 17.41 -0.51 4.13
CA TYR A 599 16.66 0.23 3.13
C TYR A 599 17.56 1.22 2.39
N LEU A 600 17.39 1.31 1.11
CA LEU A 600 17.93 2.37 0.27
C LEU A 600 16.77 2.94 -0.56
N ASP A 601 16.75 4.24 -0.71
CA ASP A 601 15.78 4.96 -1.52
C ASP A 601 16.34 5.10 -2.94
N TRP A 602 16.06 4.12 -3.81
CA TRP A 602 16.52 4.07 -5.20
C TRP A 602 15.61 3.19 -6.08
N ASN A 603 15.66 3.38 -7.39
CA ASN A 603 14.79 2.71 -8.35
C ASN A 603 15.53 2.04 -9.52
N THR A 604 16.82 1.72 -9.38
CA THR A 604 17.55 1.00 -10.40
C THR A 604 17.16 -0.48 -10.39
N GLY A 605 16.57 -0.95 -11.49
CA GLY A 605 16.15 -2.32 -11.66
C GLY A 605 17.34 -3.28 -11.78
N TRP A 606 17.56 -3.85 -12.96
CA TRP A 606 18.69 -4.74 -13.18
C TRP A 606 19.98 -3.94 -13.42
N PRO A 607 21.15 -4.33 -12.86
CA PRO A 607 21.39 -5.52 -12.02
C PRO A 607 21.24 -5.27 -10.51
N GLN A 608 20.74 -4.12 -10.07
CA GLN A 608 20.72 -3.75 -8.65
C GLN A 608 19.49 -4.24 -7.89
N SER A 609 18.46 -4.71 -8.59
CA SER A 609 17.27 -5.33 -8.02
C SER A 609 16.54 -4.49 -6.97
N SER A 610 16.35 -3.18 -7.25
CA SER A 610 15.68 -2.26 -6.30
C SER A 610 14.25 -2.68 -5.95
N TRP A 611 13.63 -3.55 -6.77
CA TRP A 611 12.32 -4.13 -6.45
C TRP A 611 12.26 -4.78 -5.08
N ALA A 612 13.35 -5.40 -4.62
CA ALA A 612 13.40 -6.05 -3.31
C ALA A 612 13.21 -5.08 -2.11
N ILE A 613 13.22 -3.76 -2.34
CA ILE A 613 13.19 -2.71 -1.31
C ILE A 613 12.13 -1.65 -1.61
N THR A 614 12.07 -1.14 -2.87
CA THR A 614 11.30 0.05 -3.19
C THR A 614 10.10 -0.20 -4.11
N GLU A 615 9.87 -1.45 -4.54
CA GLU A 615 8.71 -1.77 -5.35
C GLU A 615 7.42 -1.58 -4.54
N PRO A 616 6.44 -0.82 -5.04
CA PRO A 616 5.11 -0.77 -4.44
C PRO A 616 4.30 -2.00 -4.85
N GLY A 617 3.22 -2.29 -4.13
CA GLY A 617 2.27 -3.34 -4.49
C GLY A 617 0.87 -2.97 -4.05
N ILE A 618 -0.16 -3.37 -4.82
CA ILE A 618 -1.56 -3.10 -4.47
C ILE A 618 -1.94 -3.67 -3.10
N TYR A 619 -1.27 -4.74 -2.66
CA TYR A 619 -1.47 -5.39 -1.37
C TYR A 619 -0.73 -4.70 -0.21
N TYR A 620 0.41 -4.03 -0.44
CA TYR A 620 1.02 -3.15 0.58
C TYR A 620 0.15 -1.92 0.80
N GLN A 621 -0.38 -1.41 -0.30
CA GLN A 621 -1.26 -0.25 -0.30
C GLN A 621 -2.54 -0.51 0.46
N SER A 622 -3.24 -1.64 0.22
CA SER A 622 -4.49 -1.98 0.90
C SER A 622 -4.30 -2.11 2.40
N SER A 623 -3.23 -2.78 2.84
CA SER A 623 -2.94 -2.94 4.26
C SER A 623 -2.71 -1.61 4.97
N TYR A 624 -1.98 -0.69 4.32
CA TYR A 624 -1.77 0.66 4.84
C TYR A 624 -3.06 1.50 4.81
N VAL A 625 -3.84 1.44 3.73
CA VAL A 625 -5.12 2.16 3.61
C VAL A 625 -6.09 1.72 4.70
N GLU A 626 -6.17 0.42 4.97
CA GLU A 626 -7.00 -0.12 6.03
C GLU A 626 -6.57 0.44 7.40
N LEU A 627 -5.28 0.37 7.74
CA LEU A 627 -4.73 0.93 8.98
C LEU A 627 -5.03 2.43 9.10
N LEU A 628 -4.70 3.20 8.08
CA LEU A 628 -4.89 4.64 8.06
C LEU A 628 -6.35 5.05 8.20
N SER A 629 -7.27 4.31 7.58
CA SER A 629 -8.71 4.63 7.57
C SER A 629 -9.32 4.73 8.97
N LYS A 630 -8.81 3.95 9.92
CA LYS A 630 -9.26 3.96 11.32
C LYS A 630 -8.92 5.25 12.05
N PHE A 631 -7.86 5.93 11.61
CA PHE A 631 -7.39 7.18 12.23
C PHE A 631 -7.77 8.43 11.41
N ALA A 632 -8.31 8.26 10.21
CA ALA A 632 -8.79 9.35 9.35
C ALA A 632 -10.25 9.79 9.63
N GLN A 633 -10.85 9.31 10.73
CA GLN A 633 -12.22 9.61 11.15
C GLN A 633 -12.37 11.00 11.72
#